data_446ae800f1c3ba8b1be51ca43b7115a0
#
_entry.id   446ae800f1c3ba8b1be51ca43b7115a0
#
_cell.length_a   1.000
_cell.length_b   1.000
_cell.length_c   1.000
_cell.angle_alpha   90.00
_cell.angle_beta   90.00
_cell.angle_gamma   90.00
#
_symmetry.space_group_name_H-M   'P 1'
#
loop_
_entity.id
_entity.type
_entity.pdbx_description
1 polymer ?
#
loop_
_entity_poly.entity_id
_entity_poly.type
_entity_poly.pdbx_seq_one_letter_code
_entity_poly.pdbx_strand_id
1 'polypeptide(L)'
;MNRTIPLPLAISALFAMVFLTPMLVAHAADPAKPGRHKVLQILNPEEVDPSRLLPPPYKDGSDLQKADLAEVERVYHNRTPARRAQAEWDDKHESIELFDNVLGPKFDLAKLPATARIMAEVDNDQAVTANIAKRYFLRNRPWAIDPTLVACDYKPNAAPLTSYPSGHATLSYSTGFILAALMPEKAQAILARAHEYAYSRVVCGAHYPSDI
;
A
#
# COMPACT_ATOMS: atom_id res chain seq x y z
N MET A 1 45.59 50.27 72.74
CA MET A 1 44.44 50.48 71.84
C MET A 1 44.35 49.30 70.88
N ASN A 2 43.68 48.25 71.33
CA ASN A 2 43.54 47.02 70.55
C ASN A 2 42.11 46.97 69.85
N ARG A 3 42.07 46.96 68.54
CA ARG A 3 40.85 46.76 67.80
C ARG A 3 40.89 45.33 67.29
N THR A 4 39.99 44.52 67.82
CA THR A 4 39.67 43.18 67.37
C THR A 4 38.65 43.27 66.20
N ILE A 5 39.00 42.67 65.08
CA ILE A 5 38.13 42.55 63.90
C ILE A 5 37.37 41.18 63.99
N PRO A 6 36.07 41.13 63.87
CA PRO A 6 35.36 39.85 63.88
C PRO A 6 35.41 39.18 62.49
N LEU A 7 35.58 37.86 62.50
CA LEU A 7 35.63 36.96 61.39
C LEU A 7 34.15 36.73 60.87
N PRO A 8 33.88 36.70 59.57
CA PRO A 8 32.54 36.37 59.08
C PRO A 8 32.34 34.86 59.07
N LEU A 9 31.14 34.43 59.54
CA LEU A 9 30.63 33.09 59.45
C LEU A 9 30.45 32.68 57.98
N ALA A 10 31.09 31.60 57.56
CA ALA A 10 30.85 30.96 56.28
C ALA A 10 29.55 30.13 56.36
N ILE A 11 28.52 30.56 55.64
CA ILE A 11 27.29 29.78 55.44
C ILE A 11 27.55 28.82 54.28
N SER A 12 27.73 27.54 54.59
CA SER A 12 27.79 26.48 53.60
C SER A 12 26.37 26.18 53.06
N ALA A 13 26.10 26.69 51.90
CA ALA A 13 24.89 26.32 51.15
C ALA A 13 25.08 24.93 50.50
N LEU A 14 24.39 23.92 51.05
CA LEU A 14 24.33 22.60 50.48
C LEU A 14 23.39 22.62 49.26
N PHE A 15 23.96 22.67 48.07
CA PHE A 15 23.19 22.51 46.82
C PHE A 15 22.80 21.03 46.66
N ALA A 16 21.55 20.69 46.97
CA ALA A 16 20.99 19.39 46.62
C ALA A 16 20.69 19.36 45.09
N MET A 17 21.56 18.68 44.36
CA MET A 17 21.40 18.45 42.94
C MET A 17 20.31 17.36 42.73
N VAL A 18 19.08 17.80 42.44
CA VAL A 18 17.99 16.91 42.07
C VAL A 18 18.25 16.45 40.63
N PHE A 19 18.72 15.22 40.47
CA PHE A 19 18.77 14.54 39.17
C PHE A 19 17.36 14.22 38.73
N LEU A 20 16.80 15.06 37.85
CA LEU A 20 15.60 14.73 37.09
C LEU A 20 15.99 13.66 36.04
N THR A 21 15.79 12.39 36.35
CA THR A 21 15.85 11.35 35.34
C THR A 21 14.64 11.53 34.39
N PRO A 22 14.86 11.64 33.08
CA PRO A 22 13.74 11.66 32.16
C PRO A 22 13.07 10.29 32.21
N MET A 23 11.84 10.22 32.75
CA MET A 23 10.99 9.07 32.58
C MET A 23 10.71 8.92 31.08
N LEU A 24 11.31 7.89 30.47
CA LEU A 24 10.91 7.41 29.16
C LEU A 24 9.47 6.92 29.31
N VAL A 25 8.52 7.77 28.95
CA VAL A 25 7.12 7.33 28.75
C VAL A 25 7.16 6.43 27.51
N ALA A 26 7.26 5.12 27.76
CA ALA A 26 6.97 4.15 26.71
C ALA A 26 5.50 4.40 26.28
N HIS A 27 5.35 4.97 25.10
CA HIS A 27 4.05 4.99 24.44
C HIS A 27 3.70 3.52 24.21
N ALA A 28 2.82 2.98 25.04
CA ALA A 28 2.16 1.72 24.74
C ALA A 28 1.46 1.92 23.39
N ALA A 29 1.89 1.17 22.38
CA ALA A 29 1.18 1.12 21.11
C ALA A 29 -0.27 0.76 21.43
N ASP A 30 -1.20 1.62 21.00
CA ASP A 30 -2.63 1.36 21.09
C ASP A 30 -2.88 -0.08 20.57
N PRO A 31 -3.57 -0.95 21.31
CA PRO A 31 -3.85 -2.28 20.80
C PRO A 31 -4.69 -2.10 19.54
N ALA A 32 -4.07 -2.33 18.38
CA ALA A 32 -4.74 -2.30 17.09
C ALA A 32 -6.05 -3.10 17.26
N LYS A 33 -7.20 -2.44 17.00
CA LYS A 33 -8.49 -3.14 16.94
C LYS A 33 -8.25 -4.41 16.15
N PRO A 34 -8.68 -5.59 16.64
CA PRO A 34 -8.47 -6.83 15.91
C PRO A 34 -9.22 -6.71 14.59
N GLY A 35 -8.51 -6.26 13.54
CA GLY A 35 -9.00 -6.34 12.19
C GLY A 35 -9.29 -7.82 11.97
N ARG A 36 -10.49 -8.17 11.52
CA ARG A 36 -10.79 -9.54 11.11
C ARG A 36 -9.70 -9.92 10.11
N HIS A 37 -8.79 -10.81 10.51
CA HIS A 37 -7.81 -11.34 9.59
C HIS A 37 -8.60 -12.06 8.50
N LYS A 38 -8.62 -11.47 7.29
CA LYS A 38 -9.18 -12.15 6.12
C LYS A 38 -8.42 -13.47 5.98
N VAL A 39 -9.14 -14.57 5.82
CA VAL A 39 -8.59 -15.91 5.55
C VAL A 39 -9.00 -16.32 4.15
N LEU A 40 -8.22 -17.20 3.51
CA LEU A 40 -8.57 -17.75 2.21
C LEU A 40 -9.90 -18.50 2.27
N GLN A 41 -10.75 -18.32 1.25
CA GLN A 41 -12.08 -18.91 1.14
C GLN A 41 -12.16 -19.94 0.03
N ILE A 42 -11.43 -19.77 -1.06
CA ILE A 42 -11.41 -20.64 -2.23
C ILE A 42 -10.05 -21.33 -2.36
N LEU A 43 -8.96 -20.54 -2.22
CA LEU A 43 -7.62 -21.05 -2.45
C LEU A 43 -7.12 -21.88 -1.26
N ASN A 44 -6.38 -22.95 -1.56
CA ASN A 44 -5.70 -23.72 -0.55
C ASN A 44 -4.44 -22.96 -0.08
N PRO A 45 -4.25 -22.71 1.25
CA PRO A 45 -3.05 -22.07 1.77
C PRO A 45 -1.72 -22.70 1.34
N GLU A 46 -1.70 -24.02 1.13
CA GLU A 46 -0.50 -24.76 0.70
C GLU A 46 -0.09 -24.45 -0.75
N GLU A 47 -1.03 -23.92 -1.56
CA GLU A 47 -0.80 -23.54 -2.94
C GLU A 47 -0.33 -22.08 -3.07
N VAL A 48 -0.50 -21.27 -2.01
CA VAL A 48 -0.17 -19.84 -1.99
C VAL A 48 1.25 -19.63 -1.46
N ASP A 49 2.23 -20.02 -2.26
CA ASP A 49 3.66 -19.76 -1.97
C ASP A 49 4.18 -18.67 -2.92
N PRO A 50 4.46 -17.44 -2.42
CA PRO A 50 4.94 -16.35 -3.26
C PRO A 50 6.23 -16.67 -4.02
N SER A 51 7.12 -17.49 -3.45
CA SER A 51 8.41 -17.83 -4.08
C SER A 51 8.24 -18.71 -5.31
N ARG A 52 7.13 -19.43 -5.41
CA ARG A 52 6.79 -20.33 -6.52
C ARG A 52 5.89 -19.69 -7.55
N LEU A 53 5.03 -18.74 -7.11
CA LEU A 53 3.99 -18.14 -7.94
C LEU A 53 4.45 -16.86 -8.63
N LEU A 54 5.39 -16.14 -8.02
CA LEU A 54 5.81 -14.82 -8.51
C LEU A 54 7.32 -14.76 -8.67
N PRO A 55 7.82 -14.12 -9.73
CA PRO A 55 9.24 -13.82 -9.83
C PRO A 55 9.63 -12.84 -8.70
N PRO A 56 10.89 -12.88 -8.22
CA PRO A 56 11.34 -11.90 -7.24
C PRO A 56 11.33 -10.49 -7.85
N PRO A 57 10.94 -9.46 -7.07
CA PRO A 57 11.02 -8.07 -7.52
C PRO A 57 12.47 -7.65 -7.75
N TYR A 58 12.68 -6.61 -8.55
CA TYR A 58 14.01 -6.05 -8.75
C TYR A 58 14.61 -5.58 -7.43
N LYS A 59 15.87 -5.95 -7.19
CA LYS A 59 16.61 -5.57 -5.99
C LYS A 59 16.82 -4.05 -5.96
N ASP A 60 16.57 -3.41 -4.82
CA ASP A 60 16.81 -1.99 -4.62
C ASP A 60 18.26 -1.61 -4.97
N GLY A 61 18.41 -0.52 -5.73
CA GLY A 61 19.68 -0.02 -6.24
C GLY A 61 20.23 -0.76 -7.47
N SER A 62 19.57 -1.82 -7.95
CA SER A 62 19.91 -2.46 -9.23
C SER A 62 19.54 -1.58 -10.42
N ASP A 63 20.17 -1.80 -11.58
CA ASP A 63 19.86 -1.02 -12.79
C ASP A 63 18.42 -1.26 -13.27
N LEU A 64 17.88 -2.46 -13.08
CA LEU A 64 16.49 -2.78 -13.38
C LEU A 64 15.53 -1.98 -12.47
N GLN A 65 15.81 -1.90 -11.16
CA GLN A 65 14.99 -1.11 -10.24
C GLN A 65 15.09 0.39 -10.54
N LYS A 66 16.28 0.89 -10.90
CA LYS A 66 16.45 2.29 -11.29
C LYS A 66 15.68 2.62 -12.57
N ALA A 67 15.70 1.73 -13.56
CA ALA A 67 14.92 1.88 -14.80
C ALA A 67 13.41 1.87 -14.51
N ASP A 68 12.96 0.98 -13.63
CA ASP A 68 11.58 0.85 -13.19
C ASP A 68 11.10 2.15 -12.47
N LEU A 69 11.96 2.70 -11.58
CA LEU A 69 11.70 3.99 -10.91
C LEU A 69 11.66 5.15 -11.90
N ALA A 70 12.61 5.22 -12.83
CA ALA A 70 12.65 6.28 -13.84
C ALA A 70 11.37 6.30 -14.71
N GLU A 71 10.79 5.12 -14.98
CA GLU A 71 9.50 5.04 -15.67
C GLU A 71 8.35 5.58 -14.80
N VAL A 72 8.33 5.30 -13.49
CA VAL A 72 7.36 5.89 -12.57
C VAL A 72 7.48 7.41 -12.58
N GLU A 73 8.69 7.96 -12.42
CA GLU A 73 8.96 9.40 -12.43
C GLU A 73 8.50 10.04 -13.74
N ARG A 74 8.86 9.43 -14.88
CA ARG A 74 8.46 9.88 -16.21
C ARG A 74 6.94 9.95 -16.34
N VAL A 75 6.23 8.90 -15.96
CA VAL A 75 4.77 8.83 -16.04
C VAL A 75 4.11 9.82 -15.07
N TYR A 76 4.61 9.88 -13.84
CA TYR A 76 4.09 10.75 -12.79
C TYR A 76 4.17 12.22 -13.17
N HIS A 77 5.31 12.68 -13.69
CA HIS A 77 5.52 14.10 -14.02
C HIS A 77 4.84 14.51 -15.32
N ASN A 78 4.65 13.58 -16.26
CA ASN A 78 4.05 13.88 -17.58
C ASN A 78 2.55 13.54 -17.66
N ARG A 79 1.92 13.08 -16.56
CA ARG A 79 0.49 12.77 -16.55
C ARG A 79 -0.37 14.01 -16.79
N THR A 80 -1.35 13.89 -17.67
CA THR A 80 -2.34 14.97 -17.86
C THR A 80 -3.25 15.09 -16.64
N PRO A 81 -3.89 16.28 -16.41
CA PRO A 81 -4.89 16.40 -15.33
C PRO A 81 -6.01 15.36 -15.41
N ALA A 82 -6.49 15.05 -16.62
CA ALA A 82 -7.52 14.01 -16.81
C ALA A 82 -7.03 12.61 -16.41
N ARG A 83 -5.79 12.25 -16.81
CA ARG A 83 -5.22 10.94 -16.45
C ARG A 83 -4.94 10.82 -14.96
N ARG A 84 -4.53 11.92 -14.32
CA ARG A 84 -4.39 12.00 -12.88
C ARG A 84 -5.73 11.80 -12.17
N ALA A 85 -6.77 12.53 -12.58
CA ALA A 85 -8.12 12.41 -12.00
C ALA A 85 -8.65 10.98 -12.12
N GLN A 86 -8.44 10.31 -13.27
CA GLN A 86 -8.80 8.91 -13.45
C GLN A 86 -8.04 8.00 -12.47
N ALA A 87 -6.73 8.23 -12.28
CA ALA A 87 -5.93 7.42 -11.37
C ALA A 87 -6.34 7.63 -9.89
N GLU A 88 -6.72 8.84 -9.52
CA GLU A 88 -7.25 9.16 -8.18
C GLU A 88 -8.66 8.56 -7.97
N TRP A 89 -9.45 8.43 -9.02
CA TRP A 89 -10.72 7.73 -8.96
C TRP A 89 -10.49 6.21 -8.80
N ASP A 90 -9.62 5.63 -9.60
CA ASP A 90 -9.24 4.22 -9.54
C ASP A 90 -8.70 3.83 -8.16
N ASP A 91 -7.93 4.72 -7.53
CA ASP A 91 -7.40 4.53 -6.19
C ASP A 91 -8.47 4.36 -5.10
N LYS A 92 -9.61 5.00 -5.28
CA LYS A 92 -10.71 5.03 -4.30
C LYS A 92 -11.78 3.97 -4.53
N HIS A 93 -11.79 3.33 -5.72
CA HIS A 93 -12.83 2.38 -6.12
C HIS A 93 -12.22 0.98 -6.26
N GLU A 94 -11.97 0.35 -5.10
CA GLU A 94 -11.42 -0.99 -4.98
C GLU A 94 -12.54 -2.05 -4.96
N SER A 95 -13.33 -2.11 -6.03
CA SER A 95 -14.44 -3.06 -6.18
C SER A 95 -14.71 -3.39 -7.64
N ILE A 96 -15.69 -4.25 -7.92
CA ILE A 96 -16.15 -4.56 -9.28
C ILE A 96 -16.61 -3.31 -10.06
N GLU A 97 -16.95 -2.21 -9.38
CA GLU A 97 -17.34 -0.93 -9.99
C GLU A 97 -16.29 -0.36 -10.95
N LEU A 98 -15.02 -0.75 -10.76
CA LEU A 98 -13.96 -0.39 -11.70
C LEU A 98 -14.27 -0.80 -13.15
N PHE A 99 -15.18 -1.76 -13.36
CA PHE A 99 -15.60 -2.28 -14.66
C PHE A 99 -16.93 -1.72 -15.17
N ASP A 100 -17.63 -0.84 -14.44
CA ASP A 100 -18.98 -0.38 -14.79
C ASP A 100 -19.09 0.17 -16.21
N ASN A 101 -18.07 0.95 -16.65
CA ASN A 101 -18.02 1.49 -18.00
C ASN A 101 -17.98 0.42 -19.11
N VAL A 102 -17.43 -0.76 -18.80
CA VAL A 102 -17.28 -1.87 -19.74
C VAL A 102 -18.48 -2.80 -19.66
N LEU A 103 -18.94 -3.09 -18.43
CA LEU A 103 -20.06 -3.98 -18.19
C LEU A 103 -21.38 -3.38 -18.70
N GLY A 104 -21.50 -2.07 -18.49
CA GLY A 104 -22.66 -1.28 -18.93
C GLY A 104 -23.87 -1.40 -18.00
N PRO A 105 -24.91 -0.58 -18.22
CA PRO A 105 -25.99 -0.35 -17.26
C PRO A 105 -26.94 -1.55 -17.07
N LYS A 106 -26.82 -2.57 -17.88
CA LYS A 106 -27.62 -3.82 -17.72
C LYS A 106 -26.97 -4.83 -16.76
N PHE A 107 -25.69 -4.65 -16.45
CA PHE A 107 -25.01 -5.48 -15.48
C PHE A 107 -25.43 -5.03 -14.07
N ASP A 108 -26.09 -5.92 -13.35
CA ASP A 108 -26.61 -5.65 -12.01
C ASP A 108 -26.28 -6.86 -11.12
N LEU A 109 -25.23 -6.71 -10.32
CA LEU A 109 -24.75 -7.79 -9.46
C LEU A 109 -25.80 -8.24 -8.43
N ALA A 110 -26.71 -7.34 -8.03
CA ALA A 110 -27.79 -7.68 -7.11
C ALA A 110 -28.79 -8.70 -7.70
N LYS A 111 -28.87 -8.78 -9.04
CA LYS A 111 -29.69 -9.76 -9.76
C LYS A 111 -28.93 -11.05 -10.11
N LEU A 112 -27.64 -11.13 -9.75
CA LEU A 112 -26.74 -12.23 -10.08
C LEU A 112 -26.11 -12.82 -8.81
N PRO A 113 -26.89 -13.44 -7.90
CA PRO A 113 -26.41 -13.81 -6.57
C PRO A 113 -25.25 -14.82 -6.58
N ALA A 114 -25.22 -15.73 -7.56
CA ALA A 114 -24.10 -16.66 -7.70
C ALA A 114 -22.81 -15.93 -8.12
N THR A 115 -22.90 -15.00 -9.08
CA THR A 115 -21.78 -14.17 -9.50
C THR A 115 -21.31 -13.26 -8.35
N ALA A 116 -22.25 -12.65 -7.63
CA ALA A 116 -21.92 -11.78 -6.48
C ALA A 116 -21.14 -12.55 -5.42
N ARG A 117 -21.52 -13.78 -5.12
CA ARG A 117 -20.78 -14.62 -4.17
C ARG A 117 -19.37 -14.93 -4.67
N ILE A 118 -19.21 -15.36 -5.91
CA ILE A 118 -17.88 -15.65 -6.48
C ILE A 118 -17.00 -14.40 -6.45
N MET A 119 -17.53 -13.23 -6.84
CA MET A 119 -16.79 -11.99 -6.82
C MET A 119 -16.33 -11.58 -5.40
N ALA A 120 -17.17 -11.80 -4.39
CA ALA A 120 -16.82 -11.53 -3.01
C ALA A 120 -15.72 -12.47 -2.48
N GLU A 121 -15.79 -13.75 -2.84
CA GLU A 121 -14.77 -14.75 -2.49
C GLU A 121 -13.44 -14.44 -3.16
N VAL A 122 -13.46 -14.06 -4.44
CA VAL A 122 -12.26 -13.65 -5.21
C VAL A 122 -11.65 -12.37 -4.65
N ASP A 123 -12.46 -11.36 -4.33
CA ASP A 123 -11.98 -10.12 -3.69
C ASP A 123 -11.31 -10.40 -2.35
N ASN A 124 -11.87 -11.32 -1.57
CA ASN A 124 -11.25 -11.75 -0.32
C ASN A 124 -9.88 -12.40 -0.57
N ASP A 125 -9.83 -13.42 -1.44
CA ASP A 125 -8.65 -14.25 -1.61
C ASP A 125 -7.51 -13.51 -2.32
N GLN A 126 -7.82 -12.62 -3.30
CA GLN A 126 -6.81 -11.78 -3.92
C GLN A 126 -6.17 -10.83 -2.89
N ALA A 127 -6.94 -10.25 -1.97
CA ALA A 127 -6.41 -9.38 -0.94
C ALA A 127 -5.52 -10.13 0.05
N VAL A 128 -5.91 -11.37 0.43
CA VAL A 128 -5.11 -12.23 1.31
C VAL A 128 -3.80 -12.61 0.64
N THR A 129 -3.85 -13.09 -0.60
CA THR A 129 -2.66 -13.55 -1.36
C THR A 129 -1.69 -12.41 -1.64
N ALA A 130 -2.20 -11.24 -2.06
CA ALA A 130 -1.37 -10.05 -2.24
C ALA A 130 -0.65 -9.65 -0.94
N ASN A 131 -1.33 -9.70 0.20
CA ASN A 131 -0.74 -9.37 1.49
C ASN A 131 0.29 -10.42 1.97
N ILE A 132 0.09 -11.71 1.67
CA ILE A 132 1.09 -12.75 1.92
C ILE A 132 2.36 -12.45 1.12
N ALA A 133 2.22 -12.17 -0.18
CA ALA A 133 3.33 -11.86 -1.07
C ALA A 133 4.06 -10.56 -0.67
N LYS A 134 3.33 -9.50 -0.29
CA LYS A 134 3.94 -8.24 0.20
C LYS A 134 4.82 -8.48 1.44
N ARG A 135 4.36 -9.28 2.38
CA ARG A 135 5.14 -9.65 3.59
C ARG A 135 6.35 -10.54 3.29
N TYR A 136 6.29 -11.30 2.22
CA TYR A 136 7.39 -12.14 1.77
C TYR A 136 8.48 -11.33 1.07
N PHE A 137 8.10 -10.49 0.09
CA PHE A 137 9.06 -9.79 -0.76
C PHE A 137 9.61 -8.48 -0.16
N LEU A 138 8.84 -7.78 0.66
CA LEU A 138 9.25 -6.56 1.37
C LEU A 138 9.87 -5.50 0.44
N ARG A 139 9.26 -5.25 -0.73
CA ARG A 139 9.73 -4.26 -1.71
C ARG A 139 9.38 -2.84 -1.27
N ASN A 140 10.34 -1.92 -1.34
CA ASN A 140 10.09 -0.50 -1.13
C ASN A 140 9.16 0.08 -2.20
N ARG A 141 8.26 0.97 -1.77
CA ARG A 141 7.42 1.78 -2.66
C ARG A 141 8.25 2.83 -3.41
N PRO A 142 7.83 3.29 -4.63
CA PRO A 142 8.52 4.36 -5.35
C PRO A 142 8.74 5.61 -4.50
N TRP A 143 7.72 6.09 -3.81
CA TRP A 143 7.79 7.26 -2.92
C TRP A 143 8.69 7.08 -1.69
N ALA A 144 9.04 5.86 -1.32
CA ALA A 144 10.01 5.58 -0.26
C ALA A 144 11.46 5.72 -0.75
N ILE A 145 11.69 5.60 -2.06
CA ILE A 145 12.99 5.77 -2.70
C ILE A 145 13.15 7.22 -3.20
N ASP A 146 12.11 7.74 -3.88
CA ASP A 146 12.05 9.14 -4.30
C ASP A 146 10.93 9.88 -3.56
N PRO A 147 11.25 10.69 -2.53
CA PRO A 147 10.27 11.41 -1.73
C PRO A 147 9.57 12.57 -2.47
N THR A 148 9.96 12.87 -3.71
CA THR A 148 9.24 13.84 -4.56
C THR A 148 7.96 13.26 -5.14
N LEU A 149 7.82 11.94 -5.14
CA LEU A 149 6.61 11.23 -5.55
C LEU A 149 5.60 11.19 -4.39
N VAL A 150 4.52 11.94 -4.53
CA VAL A 150 3.38 11.90 -3.59
C VAL A 150 2.29 11.01 -4.17
N ALA A 151 2.20 9.77 -3.69
CA ALA A 151 1.21 8.81 -4.18
C ALA A 151 -0.23 9.25 -3.89
N CYS A 152 -1.20 8.82 -4.73
CA CYS A 152 -2.62 9.14 -4.52
C CYS A 152 -3.13 8.65 -3.16
N ASP A 153 -2.65 7.50 -2.71
CA ASP A 153 -2.99 6.86 -1.43
C ASP A 153 -1.98 7.15 -0.31
N TYR A 154 -1.08 8.11 -0.53
CA TYR A 154 -0.03 8.42 0.44
C TYR A 154 -0.60 8.82 1.81
N LYS A 155 -0.09 8.15 2.83
CA LYS A 155 -0.36 8.48 4.24
C LYS A 155 0.99 8.62 4.96
N PRO A 156 1.14 9.59 5.87
CA PRO A 156 2.41 9.83 6.57
C PRO A 156 3.01 8.60 7.27
N ASN A 157 2.14 7.66 7.68
CA ASN A 157 2.54 6.41 8.37
C ASN A 157 2.38 5.17 7.50
N ALA A 158 2.30 5.34 6.16
CA ALA A 158 2.19 4.21 5.24
C ALA A 158 3.44 3.32 5.32
N ALA A 159 3.24 2.01 5.36
CA ALA A 159 4.34 1.05 5.38
C ALA A 159 5.07 1.05 4.01
N PRO A 160 6.37 1.40 3.97
CA PRO A 160 7.10 1.53 2.71
C PRO A 160 7.34 0.20 2.00
N LEU A 161 7.48 -0.90 2.76
CA LEU A 161 7.87 -2.23 2.26
C LEU A 161 6.68 -3.06 1.75
N THR A 162 5.70 -2.44 1.09
CA THR A 162 4.47 -3.09 0.64
C THR A 162 4.17 -2.88 -0.85
N SER A 163 5.24 -2.68 -1.66
CA SER A 163 5.05 -2.39 -3.08
C SER A 163 4.64 -3.61 -3.89
N TYR A 164 5.29 -4.75 -3.72
CA TYR A 164 5.13 -5.90 -4.62
C TYR A 164 4.41 -7.08 -3.98
N PRO A 165 3.42 -7.66 -4.68
CA PRO A 165 2.71 -7.15 -5.85
C PRO A 165 1.74 -6.03 -5.50
N SER A 166 1.24 -5.31 -6.53
CA SER A 166 0.19 -4.29 -6.34
C SER A 166 -1.15 -4.95 -6.00
N GLY A 167 -1.78 -4.54 -4.87
CA GLY A 167 -3.10 -5.03 -4.48
C GLY A 167 -4.20 -4.64 -5.48
N HIS A 168 -4.14 -3.42 -6.02
CA HIS A 168 -5.06 -2.97 -7.07
C HIS A 168 -4.89 -3.79 -8.35
N ALA A 169 -3.66 -4.14 -8.73
CA ALA A 169 -3.44 -4.99 -9.90
C ALA A 169 -3.96 -6.41 -9.67
N THR A 170 -3.72 -7.01 -8.49
CA THR A 170 -4.28 -8.33 -8.17
C THR A 170 -5.80 -8.31 -8.20
N LEU A 171 -6.44 -7.27 -7.66
CA LEU A 171 -7.90 -7.09 -7.71
C LEU A 171 -8.39 -7.01 -9.16
N SER A 172 -7.84 -6.09 -9.96
CA SER A 172 -8.35 -5.85 -11.31
C SER A 172 -8.17 -7.04 -12.24
N TYR A 173 -7.03 -7.72 -12.15
CA TYR A 173 -6.80 -8.90 -13.01
C TYR A 173 -7.57 -10.12 -12.55
N SER A 174 -7.66 -10.43 -11.25
CA SER A 174 -8.44 -11.59 -10.78
C SER A 174 -9.92 -11.43 -11.11
N THR A 175 -10.51 -10.26 -10.82
CA THR A 175 -11.90 -9.94 -11.17
C THR A 175 -12.10 -9.91 -12.70
N GLY A 176 -11.16 -9.27 -13.42
CA GLY A 176 -11.21 -9.14 -14.87
C GLY A 176 -11.17 -10.47 -15.60
N PHE A 177 -10.32 -11.41 -15.19
CA PHE A 177 -10.27 -12.75 -15.82
C PHE A 177 -11.57 -13.53 -15.63
N ILE A 178 -12.18 -13.44 -14.46
CA ILE A 178 -13.46 -14.10 -14.21
C ILE A 178 -14.57 -13.45 -15.03
N LEU A 179 -14.66 -12.14 -15.05
CA LEU A 179 -15.63 -11.42 -15.86
C LEU A 179 -15.45 -11.69 -17.35
N ALA A 180 -14.21 -11.75 -17.84
CA ALA A 180 -13.91 -12.09 -19.23
C ALA A 180 -14.34 -13.51 -19.60
N ALA A 181 -14.21 -14.45 -18.67
CA ALA A 181 -14.71 -15.83 -18.87
C ALA A 181 -16.23 -15.91 -18.86
N LEU A 182 -16.90 -15.09 -18.03
CA LEU A 182 -18.37 -15.03 -17.97
C LEU A 182 -18.99 -14.26 -19.14
N MET A 183 -18.25 -13.31 -19.72
CA MET A 183 -18.70 -12.44 -20.83
C MET A 183 -17.63 -12.40 -21.94
N PRO A 184 -17.46 -13.50 -22.68
CA PRO A 184 -16.38 -13.61 -23.68
C PRO A 184 -16.48 -12.56 -24.79
N GLU A 185 -17.67 -12.07 -25.10
CA GLU A 185 -17.92 -10.99 -26.06
C GLU A 185 -17.36 -9.63 -25.60
N LYS A 186 -17.13 -9.46 -24.30
CA LYS A 186 -16.53 -8.26 -23.69
C LYS A 186 -15.11 -8.49 -23.19
N ALA A 187 -14.56 -9.68 -23.32
CA ALA A 187 -13.31 -10.09 -22.70
C ALA A 187 -12.16 -9.12 -22.99
N GLN A 188 -11.99 -8.69 -24.24
CA GLN A 188 -10.94 -7.74 -24.61
C GLN A 188 -11.08 -6.39 -23.88
N ALA A 189 -12.29 -5.85 -23.83
CA ALA A 189 -12.54 -4.57 -23.16
C ALA A 189 -12.36 -4.68 -21.64
N ILE A 190 -12.80 -5.79 -21.03
CA ILE A 190 -12.63 -6.05 -19.61
C ILE A 190 -11.14 -6.14 -19.25
N LEU A 191 -10.35 -6.91 -20.00
CA LEU A 191 -8.91 -7.05 -19.72
C LEU A 191 -8.13 -5.77 -20.00
N ALA A 192 -8.52 -5.00 -21.02
CA ALA A 192 -7.95 -3.67 -21.25
C ALA A 192 -8.23 -2.72 -20.07
N ARG A 193 -9.45 -2.73 -19.52
CA ARG A 193 -9.80 -1.93 -18.34
C ARG A 193 -9.06 -2.39 -17.09
N ALA A 194 -8.90 -3.69 -16.89
CA ALA A 194 -8.11 -4.24 -15.79
C ALA A 194 -6.66 -3.74 -15.82
N HIS A 195 -6.05 -3.73 -17.00
CA HIS A 195 -4.70 -3.21 -17.21
C HIS A 195 -4.62 -1.70 -16.96
N GLU A 196 -5.56 -0.92 -17.50
CA GLU A 196 -5.62 0.53 -17.28
C GLU A 196 -5.73 0.88 -15.80
N TYR A 197 -6.57 0.16 -15.05
CA TYR A 197 -6.73 0.31 -13.62
C TYR A 197 -5.43 -0.03 -12.86
N ALA A 198 -4.80 -1.15 -13.18
CA ALA A 198 -3.50 -1.51 -12.63
C ALA A 198 -2.44 -0.43 -12.93
N TYR A 199 -2.39 0.06 -14.17
CA TYR A 199 -1.45 1.11 -14.58
C TYR A 199 -1.71 2.46 -13.90
N SER A 200 -2.93 2.72 -13.42
CA SER A 200 -3.23 3.90 -12.59
C SER A 200 -2.35 3.96 -11.33
N ARG A 201 -1.85 2.83 -10.85
CA ARG A 201 -0.93 2.80 -9.70
C ARG A 201 0.45 3.37 -10.03
N VAL A 202 0.92 3.19 -11.27
CA VAL A 202 2.15 3.83 -11.78
C VAL A 202 1.92 5.33 -11.95
N VAL A 203 0.78 5.72 -12.54
CA VAL A 203 0.38 7.14 -12.71
C VAL A 203 0.28 7.85 -11.36
N CYS A 204 -0.17 7.15 -10.31
CA CYS A 204 -0.23 7.64 -8.95
C CYS A 204 1.14 7.73 -8.25
N GLY A 205 2.22 7.17 -8.79
CA GLY A 205 3.51 7.05 -8.09
C GLY A 205 3.49 6.07 -6.91
N ALA A 206 2.50 5.18 -6.86
CA ALA A 206 2.27 4.26 -5.74
C ALA A 206 2.98 2.91 -5.92
N HIS A 207 3.17 2.49 -7.16
CA HIS A 207 3.75 1.20 -7.56
C HIS A 207 4.65 1.35 -8.78
N TYR A 208 5.58 0.42 -8.94
CA TYR A 208 6.40 0.29 -10.14
C TYR A 208 5.64 -0.42 -11.27
N PRO A 209 6.03 -0.23 -12.55
CA PRO A 209 5.53 -1.06 -13.65
C PRO A 209 5.67 -2.56 -13.40
N SER A 210 6.76 -3.00 -12.79
CA SER A 210 6.99 -4.42 -12.47
C SER A 210 6.21 -4.94 -11.26
N ASP A 211 5.44 -4.11 -10.57
CA ASP A 211 4.53 -4.53 -9.47
C ASP A 211 3.12 -4.92 -9.96
N ILE A 212 2.77 -4.56 -11.24
CA ILE A 212 1.41 -4.64 -11.78
C ILE A 212 1.25 -5.71 -12.86
#